data_234d6d8c25fcdd9b09db63bf0aa0c7a6
#
_entry.id   234d6d8c25fcdd9b09db63bf0aa0c7a6
#
_cell.length_a   1.000
_cell.length_b   1.000
_cell.length_c   1.000
_cell.angle_alpha   90.00
_cell.angle_beta   90.00
_cell.angle_gamma   90.00
#
_symmetry.space_group_name_H-M   'P 1'
#
loop_
_entity.id
_entity.type
_entity.pdbx_description
1 polymer ?
#
loop_
_entity_poly.entity_id
_entity_poly.type
_entity_poly.pdbx_seq_one_letter_code
_entity_poly.pdbx_strand_id
1 'polypeptide(L)'
;MHCPACGSKRIFHVSLFSLAACLCSLWFAAPSFGQQTPPTTATAGEAAKPDVDKAKVIGTRPAEPPAVLQQLNSAIEQLTARISPAVVQILVTGYGPLEENNRGQTALVTREHAIGSGVIVDPDGYIMTNAHVVEGAQRIHVALAVPSVDFPDQIAPVGKQRIVEARLIGLHKETDLALIKIDQTGLPTLSLGNRRPVHQGQLVFALGSPEGLENSVTMGVVSSVARQADPSRPMVYIQTDAPINPGNSGGPLVDTDGYVVGINTFILSAAGGSEGLGFAIPARIVHFVYENLRKYGHVHRIEVKAGAQTITGSLAKGLGLAQNWGVVIDDVTPGGPAEAAGLKVGDIIVRADGRLIGTLPAFTAALYLHPLDEVIKLEVLRGTERKTLFIPALEMKDPMDALPDLVNSRDSLVARLGVLALGLNDQVRSMLGTLRNPSGVVVVARVADVMSSATGLETGDVIHSVNQVSIDSLSSLRAALTQIKPHDPVVLQVERAGGFQWLAFDME
;
A
#
# COMPACT_ATOMS: atom_id res chain seq x y z
N MET A 1 -52.53 -40.51 21.62
CA MET A 1 -52.56 -41.79 20.87
C MET A 1 -51.26 -41.85 20.03
N HIS A 2 -50.44 -42.86 20.44
CA HIS A 2 -49.37 -43.55 19.71
C HIS A 2 -48.25 -42.77 18.97
N CYS A 3 -47.08 -42.73 19.62
CA CYS A 3 -45.75 -42.95 19.02
C CYS A 3 -45.65 -44.44 18.56
N PRO A 4 -44.76 -44.84 17.63
CA PRO A 4 -43.32 -44.98 17.86
C PRO A 4 -42.43 -44.69 16.61
N ALA A 5 -41.22 -44.17 16.80
CA ALA A 5 -39.90 -44.80 16.98
C ALA A 5 -39.32 -45.57 15.77
N CYS A 6 -38.16 -45.24 15.35
CA CYS A 6 -36.96 -45.98 14.92
C CYS A 6 -36.10 -45.10 14.01
N GLY A 7 -34.88 -44.67 14.22
CA GLY A 7 -33.72 -45.35 14.78
C GLY A 7 -32.81 -45.79 13.64
N SER A 8 -31.79 -44.99 13.26
CA SER A 8 -30.62 -45.51 12.57
C SER A 8 -29.42 -44.59 12.76
N LYS A 9 -28.57 -44.95 13.71
CA LYS A 9 -27.19 -44.48 13.83
C LYS A 9 -26.36 -45.16 12.74
N ARG A 10 -25.72 -44.40 11.86
CA ARG A 10 -24.61 -44.90 11.05
C ARG A 10 -23.32 -44.36 11.64
N ILE A 11 -22.58 -45.29 12.27
CA ILE A 11 -21.19 -45.16 12.69
C ILE A 11 -20.32 -45.32 11.42
N PHE A 12 -19.54 -44.32 11.11
CA PHE A 12 -18.47 -44.47 10.14
C PHE A 12 -17.18 -44.86 10.87
N HIS A 13 -16.73 -46.07 10.61
CA HIS A 13 -15.42 -46.57 10.97
C HIS A 13 -14.35 -45.88 10.15
N VAL A 14 -13.39 -45.29 10.85
CA VAL A 14 -12.10 -44.82 10.24
C VAL A 14 -11.17 -46.03 10.25
N SER A 15 -10.87 -46.59 9.08
CA SER A 15 -9.82 -47.60 8.89
C SER A 15 -8.44 -46.94 8.91
N LEU A 16 -7.63 -47.36 9.87
CA LEU A 16 -6.18 -47.15 9.89
C LEU A 16 -5.55 -48.02 8.77
N PHE A 17 -4.95 -47.40 7.78
CA PHE A 17 -4.03 -48.09 6.86
C PHE A 17 -2.58 -47.79 7.28
N SER A 18 -1.95 -48.86 7.77
CA SER A 18 -0.51 -48.96 7.98
C SER A 18 0.20 -48.93 6.63
N LEU A 19 1.08 -47.96 6.41
CA LEU A 19 2.01 -48.03 5.29
C LEU A 19 3.36 -48.48 5.81
N ALA A 20 3.73 -49.68 5.38
CA ALA A 20 5.05 -50.30 5.58
C ALA A 20 6.11 -49.54 4.78
N ALA A 21 7.18 -49.17 5.45
CA ALA A 21 8.35 -48.56 4.88
C ALA A 21 9.12 -49.63 4.05
N CYS A 22 9.23 -49.42 2.74
CA CYS A 22 10.14 -50.14 1.88
C CYS A 22 11.43 -49.33 1.70
N LEU A 23 12.46 -49.70 2.44
CA LEU A 23 13.83 -49.21 2.28
C LEU A 23 14.43 -49.82 1.01
N CYS A 24 14.52 -49.08 -0.07
CA CYS A 24 15.38 -49.38 -1.20
C CYS A 24 16.70 -48.60 -1.05
N SER A 25 17.71 -49.29 -0.57
CA SER A 25 19.12 -48.84 -0.61
C SER A 25 19.65 -48.85 -2.05
N LEU A 26 19.76 -47.72 -2.66
CA LEU A 26 20.54 -47.50 -3.87
C LEU A 26 21.95 -47.06 -3.47
N TRP A 27 22.89 -48.00 -3.59
CA TRP A 27 24.33 -47.75 -3.57
C TRP A 27 24.73 -46.95 -4.81
N PHE A 28 25.09 -45.70 -4.62
CA PHE A 28 25.88 -44.96 -5.61
C PHE A 28 27.35 -45.18 -5.33
N ALA A 29 28.04 -45.90 -6.25
CA ALA A 29 29.48 -46.01 -6.26
C ALA A 29 30.11 -44.68 -6.66
N ALA A 30 30.88 -44.08 -5.77
CA ALA A 30 31.75 -42.96 -6.08
C ALA A 30 32.99 -43.45 -6.84
N PRO A 31 33.44 -42.75 -7.91
CA PRO A 31 34.70 -43.07 -8.52
C PRO A 31 35.86 -42.63 -7.62
N SER A 32 36.70 -43.59 -7.25
CA SER A 32 37.95 -43.37 -6.54
C SER A 32 38.96 -42.63 -7.45
N PHE A 33 39.28 -41.39 -7.08
CA PHE A 33 40.46 -40.72 -7.63
C PHE A 33 41.70 -41.34 -7.02
N GLY A 34 42.49 -42.02 -7.87
CA GLY A 34 43.78 -42.60 -7.52
C GLY A 34 44.77 -41.51 -7.10
N GLN A 35 45.34 -41.68 -5.90
CA GLN A 35 46.54 -40.98 -5.48
C GLN A 35 47.73 -41.39 -6.34
N GLN A 36 48.23 -40.48 -7.17
CA GLN A 36 49.54 -40.61 -7.79
C GLN A 36 50.60 -40.14 -6.81
N THR A 37 51.49 -41.04 -6.42
CA THR A 37 52.71 -40.74 -5.70
C THR A 37 53.69 -39.97 -6.59
N PRO A 38 54.46 -38.99 -6.07
CA PRO A 38 55.44 -38.26 -6.85
C PRO A 38 56.67 -39.12 -7.15
N PRO A 39 57.24 -39.02 -8.34
CA PRO A 39 58.51 -39.68 -8.66
C PRO A 39 59.70 -38.92 -8.05
N THR A 40 60.64 -39.70 -7.60
CA THR A 40 61.92 -39.41 -6.97
C THR A 40 62.84 -38.55 -7.84
N THR A 41 63.48 -37.58 -7.17
CA THR A 41 64.60 -36.73 -7.58
C THR A 41 65.45 -37.22 -8.75
N ALA A 42 65.58 -36.39 -9.77
CA ALA A 42 66.68 -36.36 -10.71
C ALA A 42 67.32 -34.95 -10.73
N THR A 43 68.59 -34.96 -10.69
CA THR A 43 69.63 -33.98 -10.64
C THR A 43 69.41 -32.69 -11.44
N ALA A 44 69.86 -31.58 -10.80
CA ALA A 44 69.93 -30.24 -11.33
C ALA A 44 70.61 -30.11 -12.68
N GLY A 45 69.84 -29.65 -13.68
CA GLY A 45 70.34 -29.06 -14.89
C GLY A 45 69.88 -27.56 -14.87
N GLU A 46 70.82 -26.68 -15.07
CA GLU A 46 70.71 -25.25 -15.12
C GLU A 46 69.67 -24.85 -16.19
N ALA A 47 68.49 -24.49 -15.71
CA ALA A 47 67.40 -24.00 -16.59
C ALA A 47 67.47 -22.48 -16.66
N ALA A 48 67.62 -22.00 -17.88
CA ALA A 48 67.59 -20.61 -18.28
C ALA A 48 66.37 -19.89 -17.66
N LYS A 49 66.59 -18.70 -17.09
CA LYS A 49 65.53 -17.79 -16.64
C LYS A 49 64.58 -17.50 -17.79
N PRO A 50 63.26 -17.67 -17.64
CA PRO A 50 62.36 -17.17 -18.65
C PRO A 50 62.46 -15.64 -18.66
N ASP A 51 62.66 -15.11 -19.85
CA ASP A 51 62.66 -13.69 -20.20
C ASP A 51 61.25 -13.11 -19.89
N VAL A 52 61.10 -12.42 -18.76
CA VAL A 52 59.86 -11.81 -18.29
C VAL A 52 59.65 -10.41 -18.97
N ASP A 53 60.26 -10.21 -20.13
CA ASP A 53 60.06 -8.98 -20.88
C ASP A 53 59.18 -9.25 -22.10
N LYS A 54 58.07 -8.52 -22.11
CA LYS A 54 57.07 -8.41 -23.20
C LYS A 54 55.81 -9.28 -23.10
N ALA A 55 55.15 -9.34 -21.94
CA ALA A 55 53.70 -9.33 -21.99
C ALA A 55 53.25 -7.95 -22.48
N LYS A 56 53.11 -7.81 -23.78
CA LYS A 56 52.49 -6.67 -24.41
C LYS A 56 51.07 -6.59 -23.88
N VAL A 57 50.80 -5.78 -22.84
CA VAL A 57 49.47 -5.40 -22.44
C VAL A 57 48.87 -4.72 -23.65
N ILE A 58 48.10 -5.48 -24.44
CA ILE A 58 47.25 -4.94 -25.48
C ILE A 58 46.18 -4.17 -24.70
N GLY A 59 46.50 -2.95 -24.35
CA GLY A 59 45.51 -1.97 -23.98
C GLY A 59 44.67 -1.68 -25.22
N THR A 60 43.65 -2.53 -25.42
CA THR A 60 42.61 -2.19 -26.36
C THR A 60 41.91 -0.97 -25.74
N ARG A 61 42.20 0.21 -26.31
CA ARG A 61 41.43 1.42 -26.04
C ARG A 61 39.95 0.99 -26.20
N PRO A 62 39.09 1.19 -25.21
CA PRO A 62 37.66 0.81 -25.33
C PRO A 62 37.18 1.43 -26.66
N ALA A 63 36.54 0.62 -27.50
CA ALA A 63 35.94 1.15 -28.74
C ALA A 63 34.90 2.19 -28.30
N GLU A 64 34.88 3.33 -29.04
CA GLU A 64 33.86 4.33 -28.78
C GLU A 64 32.49 3.69 -28.86
N PRO A 65 31.63 3.83 -27.82
CA PRO A 65 30.31 3.22 -27.83
C PRO A 65 29.50 3.80 -28.99
N PRO A 66 28.59 3.04 -29.60
CA PRO A 66 27.70 3.54 -30.66
C PRO A 66 26.98 4.81 -30.21
N ALA A 67 26.90 5.80 -31.10
CA ALA A 67 26.29 7.11 -30.79
C ALA A 67 24.89 7.03 -30.19
N VAL A 68 24.09 6.01 -30.60
CA VAL A 68 22.76 5.76 -30.06
C VAL A 68 22.81 5.40 -28.58
N LEU A 69 23.77 4.60 -28.15
CA LEU A 69 23.92 4.23 -26.72
C LEU A 69 24.40 5.41 -25.89
N GLN A 70 25.29 6.25 -26.43
CA GLN A 70 25.71 7.49 -25.75
C GLN A 70 24.55 8.46 -25.60
N GLN A 71 23.72 8.64 -26.64
CA GLN A 71 22.53 9.48 -26.60
C GLN A 71 21.52 8.96 -25.58
N LEU A 72 21.27 7.64 -25.54
CA LEU A 72 20.37 7.04 -24.56
C LEU A 72 20.88 7.25 -23.13
N ASN A 73 22.17 6.98 -22.89
CA ASN A 73 22.77 7.18 -21.57
C ASN A 73 22.63 8.63 -21.12
N SER A 74 23.01 9.60 -21.97
CA SER A 74 22.90 11.05 -21.66
C SER A 74 21.45 11.47 -21.42
N ALA A 75 20.48 10.92 -22.16
CA ALA A 75 19.05 11.20 -21.95
C ALA A 75 18.57 10.69 -20.59
N ILE A 76 18.97 9.49 -20.19
CA ILE A 76 18.61 8.92 -18.87
C ILE A 76 19.26 9.71 -17.74
N GLU A 77 20.54 10.06 -17.85
CA GLU A 77 21.25 10.88 -16.87
C GLU A 77 20.58 12.24 -16.68
N GLN A 78 20.24 12.93 -17.77
CA GLN A 78 19.56 14.22 -17.73
C GLN A 78 18.16 14.10 -17.13
N LEU A 79 17.40 13.05 -17.48
CA LEU A 79 16.09 12.80 -16.89
C LEU A 79 16.24 12.60 -15.38
N THR A 80 17.13 11.71 -14.95
CA THR A 80 17.38 11.41 -13.53
C THR A 80 17.79 12.66 -12.75
N ALA A 81 18.74 13.45 -13.25
CA ALA A 81 19.18 14.69 -12.62
C ALA A 81 18.04 15.70 -12.43
N ARG A 82 17.10 15.74 -13.37
CA ARG A 82 15.94 16.65 -13.34
C ARG A 82 14.88 16.22 -12.32
N ILE A 83 14.62 14.91 -12.18
CA ILE A 83 13.51 14.40 -11.38
C ILE A 83 13.91 14.05 -9.94
N SER A 84 15.15 13.58 -9.70
CA SER A 84 15.65 13.17 -8.40
C SER A 84 15.47 14.20 -7.29
N PRO A 85 15.65 15.51 -7.50
CA PRO A 85 15.47 16.51 -6.44
C PRO A 85 14.06 16.58 -5.84
N ALA A 86 13.05 16.10 -6.57
CA ALA A 86 11.66 16.06 -6.09
C ALA A 86 11.28 14.71 -5.44
N VAL A 87 12.19 13.75 -5.41
CA VAL A 87 12.00 12.45 -4.74
C VAL A 87 12.66 12.52 -3.37
N VAL A 88 11.92 12.13 -2.34
CA VAL A 88 12.35 12.23 -0.96
C VAL A 88 12.30 10.89 -0.27
N GLN A 89 13.16 10.71 0.73
CA GLN A 89 13.06 9.60 1.66
C GLN A 89 12.13 9.97 2.81
N ILE A 90 11.27 9.04 3.20
CA ILE A 90 10.39 9.17 4.35
C ILE A 90 10.88 8.21 5.42
N LEU A 91 11.20 8.78 6.58
CA LEU A 91 11.65 8.08 7.76
C LEU A 91 10.54 8.14 8.81
N VAL A 92 9.97 7.00 9.12
CA VAL A 92 8.89 6.88 10.07
C VAL A 92 9.41 6.20 11.32
N THR A 93 9.07 6.76 12.47
CA THR A 93 9.28 6.10 13.75
C THR A 93 7.91 5.70 14.30
N GLY A 94 7.73 4.43 14.54
CA GLY A 94 6.54 3.84 15.13
C GLY A 94 6.93 2.74 16.12
N TYR A 95 5.94 2.15 16.80
CA TYR A 95 6.12 0.93 17.57
C TYR A 95 5.28 -0.16 16.90
N GLY A 96 5.93 -1.27 16.54
CA GLY A 96 5.28 -2.43 15.95
C GLY A 96 5.48 -3.69 16.80
N PRO A 97 4.64 -4.72 16.62
CA PRO A 97 4.89 -6.02 17.22
C PRO A 97 6.12 -6.65 16.55
N LEU A 98 7.05 -7.18 17.35
CA LEU A 98 8.10 -8.05 16.81
C LEU A 98 7.45 -9.28 16.17
N GLU A 99 7.55 -9.43 14.87
CA GLU A 99 7.27 -10.69 14.19
C GLU A 99 8.37 -11.71 14.52
N GLU A 100 8.32 -12.31 15.69
CA GLU A 100 9.08 -13.51 15.95
C GLU A 100 8.22 -14.74 15.66
N ASN A 101 8.67 -15.52 14.68
CA ASN A 101 8.21 -16.86 14.34
C ASN A 101 8.45 -17.82 15.53
N ASN A 102 7.77 -17.64 16.67
CA ASN A 102 7.74 -18.69 17.66
C ASN A 102 6.51 -18.63 18.58
N ARG A 103 5.84 -19.76 18.69
CA ARG A 103 4.64 -19.96 19.47
C ARG A 103 4.92 -19.68 20.96
N GLY A 104 4.30 -18.64 21.51
CA GLY A 104 4.05 -18.60 22.95
C GLY A 104 4.85 -17.60 23.77
N GLN A 105 5.33 -16.48 23.23
CA GLN A 105 5.90 -15.41 24.04
C GLN A 105 5.15 -14.09 23.84
N THR A 106 5.02 -13.33 24.90
CA THR A 106 4.46 -11.99 25.01
C THR A 106 5.05 -11.11 23.90
N ALA A 107 4.21 -10.46 23.10
CA ALA A 107 4.65 -9.54 22.05
C ALA A 107 5.48 -8.42 22.68
N LEU A 108 6.79 -8.45 22.48
CA LEU A 108 7.67 -7.33 22.78
C LEU A 108 7.42 -6.26 21.73
N VAL A 109 6.99 -5.08 22.16
CA VAL A 109 6.87 -3.91 21.30
C VAL A 109 8.28 -3.37 21.07
N THR A 110 8.73 -3.32 19.83
CA THR A 110 10.00 -2.70 19.46
C THR A 110 9.78 -1.41 18.71
N ARG A 111 10.75 -0.52 18.81
CA ARG A 111 10.76 0.71 18.01
C ARG A 111 11.07 0.33 16.57
N GLU A 112 10.08 0.46 15.71
CA GLU A 112 10.18 0.14 14.30
C GLU A 112 10.53 1.40 13.51
N HIS A 113 11.49 1.27 12.60
CA HIS A 113 11.83 2.32 11.65
C HIS A 113 11.39 1.85 10.28
N ALA A 114 10.27 2.38 9.80
CA ALA A 114 9.88 2.16 8.41
C ALA A 114 10.54 3.21 7.52
N ILE A 115 11.03 2.78 6.36
CA ILE A 115 11.65 3.63 5.36
C ILE A 115 10.85 3.47 4.07
N GLY A 116 10.42 4.59 3.51
CA GLY A 116 9.74 4.65 2.22
C GLY A 116 10.19 5.86 1.43
N SER A 117 9.56 6.07 0.32
CA SER A 117 9.80 7.22 -0.55
C SER A 117 8.55 8.11 -0.66
N GLY A 118 8.75 9.32 -1.14
CA GLY A 118 7.69 10.24 -1.47
C GLY A 118 8.05 11.10 -2.66
N VAL A 119 7.06 11.75 -3.24
CA VAL A 119 7.24 12.71 -4.33
C VAL A 119 6.66 14.06 -3.93
N ILE A 120 7.46 15.12 -4.05
CA ILE A 120 7.02 16.49 -3.84
C ILE A 120 6.16 16.88 -5.05
N VAL A 121 4.88 17.18 -4.80
CA VAL A 121 3.88 17.51 -5.83
C VAL A 121 3.50 18.99 -5.85
N ASP A 122 3.89 19.74 -4.82
CA ASP A 122 3.60 21.17 -4.67
C ASP A 122 4.82 21.87 -4.06
N PRO A 123 5.24 23.06 -4.60
CA PRO A 123 6.42 23.79 -4.11
C PRO A 123 6.30 24.24 -2.65
N ASP A 124 5.10 24.27 -2.09
CA ASP A 124 4.85 24.57 -0.67
C ASP A 124 5.13 23.38 0.26
N GLY A 125 5.63 22.26 -0.27
CA GLY A 125 6.08 21.12 0.54
C GLY A 125 5.01 20.06 0.79
N TYR A 126 4.01 19.93 -0.07
CA TYR A 126 3.12 18.78 -0.10
C TYR A 126 3.78 17.59 -0.81
N ILE A 127 3.73 16.44 -0.16
CA ILE A 127 4.41 15.21 -0.61
C ILE A 127 3.39 14.09 -0.63
N MET A 128 3.26 13.43 -1.78
CA MET A 128 2.49 12.18 -1.91
C MET A 128 3.37 10.98 -1.61
N THR A 129 2.81 10.01 -0.89
CA THR A 129 3.43 8.73 -0.57
C THR A 129 2.35 7.64 -0.44
N ASN A 130 2.73 6.42 -0.07
CA ASN A 130 1.76 5.39 0.26
C ASN A 130 1.23 5.52 1.69
N ALA A 131 -0.01 5.08 1.89
CA ALA A 131 -0.63 5.07 3.22
C ALA A 131 0.11 4.13 4.17
N HIS A 132 0.48 2.92 3.71
CA HIS A 132 1.21 1.95 4.52
C HIS A 132 2.59 2.44 4.99
N VAL A 133 3.22 3.42 4.30
CA VAL A 133 4.49 4.02 4.72
C VAL A 133 4.33 4.88 5.98
N VAL A 134 3.18 5.55 6.13
CA VAL A 134 2.94 6.50 7.22
C VAL A 134 1.87 6.06 8.21
N GLU A 135 1.20 4.95 7.96
CA GLU A 135 0.19 4.39 8.85
C GLU A 135 0.83 4.00 10.18
N GLY A 136 0.20 4.39 11.30
CA GLY A 136 0.76 4.15 12.64
C GLY A 136 2.01 4.97 12.98
N ALA A 137 2.41 5.89 12.10
CA ALA A 137 3.57 6.76 12.34
C ALA A 137 3.36 7.66 13.55
N GLN A 138 4.31 7.66 14.45
CA GLN A 138 4.37 8.61 15.56
C GLN A 138 5.09 9.88 15.16
N ARG A 139 6.17 9.74 14.42
CA ARG A 139 6.93 10.84 13.84
C ARG A 139 7.26 10.52 12.40
N ILE A 140 7.07 11.51 11.56
CA ILE A 140 7.41 11.44 10.15
C ILE A 140 8.51 12.46 9.89
N HIS A 141 9.64 12.00 9.38
CA HIS A 141 10.72 12.85 8.92
C HIS A 141 10.91 12.66 7.41
N VAL A 142 11.26 13.72 6.75
CA VAL A 142 11.57 13.72 5.32
C VAL A 142 13.01 14.13 5.14
N ALA A 143 13.80 13.27 4.50
CA ALA A 143 15.13 13.60 4.04
C ALA A 143 15.06 14.15 2.61
N LEU A 144 15.35 15.44 2.48
CA LEU A 144 15.39 16.14 1.21
C LEU A 144 16.71 15.84 0.50
N ALA A 145 16.64 15.61 -0.82
CA ALA A 145 17.83 15.50 -1.64
C ALA A 145 18.62 16.82 -1.60
N VAL A 146 19.89 16.73 -1.29
CA VAL A 146 20.81 17.86 -1.41
C VAL A 146 21.55 17.69 -2.73
N PRO A 147 21.72 18.74 -3.56
CA PRO A 147 22.53 18.66 -4.76
C PRO A 147 23.92 18.11 -4.42
N SER A 148 24.27 16.95 -4.94
CA SER A 148 25.62 16.42 -4.83
C SER A 148 26.56 17.33 -5.62
N VAL A 149 27.61 17.78 -4.99
CA VAL A 149 28.71 18.42 -5.70
C VAL A 149 29.64 17.29 -6.10
N ASP A 150 29.65 16.96 -7.38
CA ASP A 150 30.56 15.96 -7.95
C ASP A 150 32.00 16.51 -7.88
N PHE A 151 32.78 15.92 -7.00
CA PHE A 151 34.23 16.10 -7.04
C PHE A 151 34.83 14.90 -7.79
N PRO A 152 35.65 15.13 -8.85
CA PRO A 152 36.16 14.06 -9.71
C PRO A 152 36.92 12.93 -9.01
N ASP A 153 37.42 13.17 -7.78
CA ASP A 153 38.24 12.21 -7.02
C ASP A 153 37.51 11.64 -5.79
N GLN A 154 36.20 11.83 -5.65
CA GLN A 154 35.45 11.33 -4.49
C GLN A 154 34.75 10.02 -4.78
N ILE A 155 35.02 9.02 -3.90
CA ILE A 155 34.43 7.68 -3.95
C ILE A 155 33.01 7.65 -3.35
N ALA A 156 32.61 8.69 -2.60
CA ALA A 156 31.30 8.78 -1.96
C ALA A 156 30.73 10.22 -2.08
N PRO A 157 29.42 10.38 -2.24
CA PRO A 157 28.78 11.69 -2.29
C PRO A 157 28.96 12.43 -0.96
N VAL A 158 29.37 13.69 -1.03
CA VAL A 158 29.51 14.59 0.12
C VAL A 158 28.30 15.50 0.18
N GLY A 159 27.20 14.98 0.69
CA GLY A 159 25.99 15.77 0.97
C GLY A 159 25.46 15.42 2.36
N LYS A 160 25.26 16.40 3.23
CA LYS A 160 24.45 16.20 4.43
C LYS A 160 22.99 16.21 4.00
N GLN A 161 22.29 15.09 4.09
CA GLN A 161 20.84 15.07 3.94
C GLN A 161 20.19 16.07 4.89
N ARG A 162 19.29 16.88 4.37
CA ARG A 162 18.51 17.80 5.20
C ARG A 162 17.24 17.08 5.66
N ILE A 163 17.25 16.63 6.90
CA ILE A 163 16.10 15.99 7.53
C ILE A 163 15.19 17.06 8.12
N VAL A 164 13.91 17.03 7.75
CA VAL A 164 12.87 17.94 8.26
C VAL A 164 11.69 17.14 8.77
N GLU A 165 10.99 17.67 9.76
CA GLU A 165 9.78 17.07 10.29
C GLU A 165 8.61 17.28 9.31
N ALA A 166 7.75 16.27 9.21
CA ALA A 166 6.56 16.31 8.38
C ALA A 166 5.31 15.98 9.21
N ARG A 167 4.20 16.60 8.85
CA ARG A 167 2.89 16.29 9.41
C ARG A 167 2.02 15.55 8.41
N LEU A 168 1.25 14.57 8.88
CA LEU A 168 0.24 13.90 8.09
C LEU A 168 -0.93 14.86 7.85
N ILE A 169 -1.31 15.07 6.61
CA ILE A 169 -2.51 15.83 6.23
C ILE A 169 -3.71 14.90 6.19
N GLY A 170 -3.55 13.72 5.60
CA GLY A 170 -4.57 12.69 5.52
C GLY A 170 -4.04 11.47 4.78
N LEU A 171 -4.73 10.36 4.94
CA LEU A 171 -4.45 9.12 4.22
C LEU A 171 -5.75 8.48 3.71
N HIS A 172 -5.61 7.67 2.67
CA HIS A 172 -6.72 6.92 2.10
C HIS A 172 -6.29 5.46 1.90
N LYS A 173 -6.72 4.59 2.82
CA LYS A 173 -6.30 3.18 2.89
C LYS A 173 -6.67 2.37 1.64
N GLU A 174 -7.84 2.62 1.06
CA GLU A 174 -8.30 1.86 -0.10
C GLU A 174 -7.43 2.06 -1.33
N THR A 175 -6.93 3.28 -1.56
CA THR A 175 -5.98 3.56 -2.65
C THR A 175 -4.53 3.41 -2.24
N ASP A 176 -4.25 3.18 -0.96
CA ASP A 176 -2.91 3.14 -0.38
C ASP A 176 -2.13 4.44 -0.67
N LEU A 177 -2.77 5.60 -0.51
CA LEU A 177 -2.14 6.92 -0.68
C LEU A 177 -2.23 7.75 0.59
N ALA A 178 -1.20 8.56 0.82
CA ALA A 178 -1.15 9.54 1.89
C ALA A 178 -0.56 10.86 1.41
N LEU A 179 -1.00 11.96 2.02
CA LEU A 179 -0.49 13.30 1.84
C LEU A 179 0.18 13.76 3.13
N ILE A 180 1.46 14.08 3.05
CA ILE A 180 2.21 14.69 4.16
C ILE A 180 2.68 16.10 3.77
N LYS A 181 3.01 16.92 4.76
CA LYS A 181 3.39 18.33 4.57
C LYS A 181 4.63 18.65 5.40
N ILE A 182 5.61 19.27 4.76
CA ILE A 182 6.79 19.86 5.43
C ILE A 182 6.72 21.39 5.37
N ASP A 183 7.24 22.08 6.38
CA ASP A 183 7.24 23.54 6.44
C ASP A 183 8.44 24.13 5.68
N GLN A 184 8.45 23.85 4.36
CA GLN A 184 9.43 24.35 3.41
C GLN A 184 8.68 24.83 2.16
N THR A 185 9.23 25.84 1.47
CA THR A 185 8.68 26.41 0.25
C THR A 185 9.73 26.50 -0.86
N GLY A 186 9.30 26.69 -2.10
CA GLY A 186 10.21 26.80 -3.23
C GLY A 186 10.91 25.49 -3.60
N LEU A 187 10.28 24.36 -3.26
CA LEU A 187 10.83 23.02 -3.48
C LEU A 187 10.68 22.60 -4.95
N PRO A 188 11.60 21.77 -5.46
CA PRO A 188 11.42 21.11 -6.74
C PRO A 188 10.22 20.16 -6.69
N THR A 189 9.44 20.10 -7.77
CA THR A 189 8.22 19.30 -7.84
C THR A 189 8.17 18.46 -9.09
N LEU A 190 7.45 17.32 -9.03
CA LEU A 190 7.07 16.57 -10.21
C LEU A 190 5.58 16.77 -10.51
N SER A 191 5.30 16.99 -11.79
CA SER A 191 3.91 17.11 -12.25
C SER A 191 3.25 15.75 -12.37
N LEU A 192 2.05 15.63 -11.81
CA LEU A 192 1.22 14.45 -11.99
C LEU A 192 0.67 14.42 -13.42
N GLY A 193 1.05 13.41 -14.19
CA GLY A 193 0.66 13.23 -15.59
C GLY A 193 -0.79 12.76 -15.77
N ASN A 194 -1.73 13.24 -14.96
CA ASN A 194 -3.10 12.74 -14.86
C ASN A 194 -3.95 12.85 -16.14
N ARG A 195 -3.54 13.67 -17.10
CA ARG A 195 -4.23 13.86 -18.39
C ARG A 195 -3.54 13.17 -19.56
N ARG A 196 -2.34 12.61 -19.35
CA ARG A 196 -1.60 11.90 -20.40
C ARG A 196 -2.00 10.44 -20.45
N PRO A 197 -2.31 9.89 -21.63
CA PRO A 197 -2.56 8.47 -21.76
C PRO A 197 -1.26 7.69 -21.55
N VAL A 198 -1.34 6.64 -20.75
CA VAL A 198 -0.26 5.67 -20.56
C VAL A 198 -0.50 4.52 -21.51
N HIS A 199 0.57 4.01 -22.15
CA HIS A 199 0.47 2.96 -23.15
C HIS A 199 1.32 1.75 -22.72
N GLN A 200 0.85 0.55 -23.03
CA GLN A 200 1.62 -0.68 -22.87
C GLN A 200 2.87 -0.63 -23.74
N GLY A 201 4.02 -1.02 -23.19
CA GLY A 201 5.32 -0.93 -23.83
C GLY A 201 6.00 0.44 -23.70
N GLN A 202 5.36 1.44 -23.09
CA GLN A 202 5.96 2.75 -22.81
C GLN A 202 7.10 2.59 -21.78
N LEU A 203 8.28 3.21 -22.05
CA LEU A 203 9.38 3.25 -21.10
C LEU A 203 8.98 4.05 -19.86
N VAL A 204 9.36 3.50 -18.70
CA VAL A 204 9.12 4.11 -17.40
C VAL A 204 10.32 3.91 -16.47
N PHE A 205 10.46 4.83 -15.53
CA PHE A 205 11.52 4.82 -14.52
C PHE A 205 10.87 4.87 -13.14
N ALA A 206 11.19 3.89 -12.29
CA ALA A 206 10.78 3.89 -10.91
C ALA A 206 11.90 4.47 -10.05
N LEU A 207 11.55 5.47 -9.25
CA LEU A 207 12.49 6.13 -8.35
C LEU A 207 12.09 5.88 -6.90
N GLY A 208 13.12 5.85 -6.05
CA GLY A 208 12.97 5.77 -4.62
C GLY A 208 14.27 6.11 -3.92
N SER A 209 14.21 6.24 -2.61
CA SER A 209 15.37 6.50 -1.75
C SER A 209 15.43 5.42 -0.65
N PRO A 210 15.85 4.16 -1.01
CA PRO A 210 15.86 3.05 -0.08
C PRO A 210 16.99 3.21 0.95
N GLU A 211 16.72 2.81 2.21
CA GLU A 211 17.69 2.55 3.31
C GLU A 211 18.81 3.59 3.49
N GLY A 212 18.51 4.89 3.33
CA GLY A 212 19.52 5.94 3.53
C GLY A 212 20.56 6.04 2.40
N LEU A 213 20.36 5.29 1.32
CA LEU A 213 21.11 5.43 0.08
C LEU A 213 20.52 6.59 -0.72
N GLU A 214 21.35 7.24 -1.53
CA GLU A 214 20.88 8.24 -2.49
C GLU A 214 19.84 7.64 -3.44
N ASN A 215 19.03 8.51 -4.07
CA ASN A 215 17.96 8.12 -4.98
C ASN A 215 18.37 6.99 -5.92
N SER A 216 17.67 5.86 -5.82
CA SER A 216 17.82 4.74 -6.73
C SER A 216 16.85 4.89 -7.90
N VAL A 217 17.31 4.59 -9.11
CA VAL A 217 16.52 4.63 -10.34
C VAL A 217 16.55 3.24 -10.98
N THR A 218 15.38 2.71 -11.27
CA THR A 218 15.23 1.48 -12.04
C THR A 218 14.42 1.77 -13.30
N MET A 219 14.70 1.06 -14.40
CA MET A 219 14.06 1.25 -15.69
C MET A 219 13.33 -0.01 -16.14
N GLY A 220 12.20 0.18 -16.78
CA GLY A 220 11.41 -0.88 -17.39
C GLY A 220 10.37 -0.30 -18.34
N VAL A 221 9.32 -1.08 -18.61
CA VAL A 221 8.19 -0.69 -19.43
C VAL A 221 6.87 -0.85 -18.70
N VAL A 222 5.84 -0.20 -19.18
CA VAL A 222 4.47 -0.46 -18.77
C VAL A 222 4.04 -1.82 -19.32
N SER A 223 3.93 -2.83 -18.48
CA SER A 223 3.48 -4.17 -18.85
C SER A 223 1.96 -4.24 -19.02
N SER A 224 1.21 -3.43 -18.24
CA SER A 224 -0.25 -3.27 -18.36
C SER A 224 -0.67 -1.90 -17.81
N VAL A 225 -1.59 -1.25 -18.50
CA VAL A 225 -2.08 0.10 -18.09
C VAL A 225 -3.19 0.04 -17.03
N ALA A 226 -3.84 -1.13 -16.87
CA ALA A 226 -4.94 -1.32 -15.92
C ALA A 226 -5.00 -2.79 -15.50
N ARG A 227 -4.22 -3.15 -14.49
CA ARG A 227 -4.21 -4.50 -13.92
C ARG A 227 -4.94 -4.50 -12.58
N GLN A 228 -5.93 -5.36 -12.44
CA GLN A 228 -6.51 -5.69 -11.14
C GLN A 228 -5.64 -6.78 -10.50
N ALA A 229 -4.92 -6.45 -9.45
CA ALA A 229 -4.02 -7.38 -8.77
C ALA A 229 -4.80 -8.36 -7.88
N ASP A 230 -5.89 -7.89 -7.27
CA ASP A 230 -6.78 -8.67 -6.42
C ASP A 230 -8.22 -8.56 -6.98
N PRO A 231 -8.82 -9.66 -7.44
CA PRO A 231 -10.20 -9.65 -7.97
C PRO A 231 -11.26 -9.19 -6.96
N SER A 232 -10.99 -9.29 -5.64
CA SER A 232 -11.90 -8.84 -4.59
C SER A 232 -11.85 -7.33 -4.35
N ARG A 233 -10.82 -6.65 -4.85
CA ARG A 233 -10.61 -5.20 -4.69
C ARG A 233 -10.85 -4.46 -6.00
N PRO A 234 -11.60 -3.34 -5.99
CA PRO A 234 -11.94 -2.61 -7.20
C PRO A 234 -10.78 -1.80 -7.79
N MET A 235 -9.61 -1.80 -7.14
CA MET A 235 -8.46 -1.01 -7.55
C MET A 235 -7.77 -1.57 -8.79
N VAL A 236 -7.35 -0.64 -9.66
CA VAL A 236 -6.50 -0.94 -10.82
C VAL A 236 -5.14 -0.26 -10.67
N TYR A 237 -4.12 -0.92 -11.18
CA TYR A 237 -2.73 -0.48 -11.10
C TYR A 237 -2.09 -0.47 -12.48
N ILE A 238 -1.10 0.38 -12.66
CA ILE A 238 -0.13 0.24 -13.74
C ILE A 238 0.81 -0.88 -13.35
N GLN A 239 0.92 -1.91 -14.18
CA GLN A 239 1.93 -2.96 -14.00
C GLN A 239 3.19 -2.59 -14.79
N THR A 240 4.35 -2.78 -14.17
CA THR A 240 5.66 -2.54 -14.79
C THR A 240 6.64 -3.67 -14.45
N ASP A 241 7.60 -3.91 -15.31
CA ASP A 241 8.77 -4.78 -15.06
C ASP A 241 9.99 -3.98 -14.55
N ALA A 242 9.89 -2.66 -14.45
CA ALA A 242 10.87 -1.88 -13.69
C ALA A 242 10.99 -2.45 -12.28
N PRO A 243 12.21 -2.82 -11.80
CA PRO A 243 12.38 -3.38 -10.48
C PRO A 243 11.87 -2.45 -9.38
N ILE A 244 10.82 -2.90 -8.67
CA ILE A 244 10.31 -2.28 -7.45
C ILE A 244 10.80 -3.13 -6.29
N ASN A 245 11.39 -2.50 -5.28
CA ASN A 245 11.90 -3.14 -4.07
C ASN A 245 11.49 -2.30 -2.85
N PRO A 246 11.59 -2.85 -1.62
CA PRO A 246 11.41 -2.08 -0.40
C PRO A 246 12.24 -0.79 -0.43
N GLY A 247 11.59 0.34 -0.13
CA GLY A 247 12.17 1.67 -0.23
C GLY A 247 11.74 2.46 -1.46
N ASN A 248 11.31 1.83 -2.57
CA ASN A 248 10.71 2.54 -3.71
C ASN A 248 9.21 2.83 -3.51
N SER A 249 8.56 2.17 -2.54
CA SER A 249 7.14 2.41 -2.21
C SER A 249 6.92 3.87 -1.82
N GLY A 250 5.88 4.48 -2.39
CA GLY A 250 5.58 5.91 -2.26
C GLY A 250 6.36 6.83 -3.21
N GLY A 251 7.42 6.33 -3.83
CA GLY A 251 8.16 7.04 -4.86
C GLY A 251 7.45 7.05 -6.22
N PRO A 252 7.83 7.93 -7.14
CA PRO A 252 7.17 8.07 -8.43
C PRO A 252 7.61 7.00 -9.43
N LEU A 253 6.65 6.57 -10.27
CA LEU A 253 6.90 5.98 -11.57
C LEU A 253 6.75 7.10 -12.61
N VAL A 254 7.80 7.39 -13.38
CA VAL A 254 7.81 8.51 -14.33
C VAL A 254 8.00 8.04 -15.77
N ASP A 255 7.50 8.82 -16.73
CA ASP A 255 7.76 8.63 -18.15
C ASP A 255 9.06 9.29 -18.62
N THR A 256 9.40 9.14 -19.89
CA THR A 256 10.58 9.75 -20.52
C THR A 256 10.57 11.28 -20.52
N ASP A 257 9.41 11.90 -20.39
CA ASP A 257 9.27 13.35 -20.28
C ASP A 257 9.41 13.85 -18.83
N GLY A 258 9.47 12.92 -17.83
CA GLY A 258 9.57 13.21 -16.40
C GLY A 258 8.24 13.51 -15.72
N TYR A 259 7.10 13.17 -16.34
CA TYR A 259 5.81 13.23 -15.68
C TYR A 259 5.57 11.99 -14.84
N VAL A 260 5.00 12.17 -13.68
CA VAL A 260 4.56 11.05 -12.85
C VAL A 260 3.39 10.35 -13.53
N VAL A 261 3.56 9.09 -13.91
CA VAL A 261 2.50 8.22 -14.45
C VAL A 261 1.84 7.38 -13.36
N GLY A 262 2.51 7.21 -12.21
CA GLY A 262 1.96 6.53 -11.03
C GLY A 262 2.84 6.69 -9.79
N ILE A 263 2.34 6.19 -8.66
CA ILE A 263 3.11 6.04 -7.41
C ILE A 263 3.36 4.55 -7.19
N ASN A 264 4.62 4.17 -7.06
CA ASN A 264 5.02 2.78 -6.78
C ASN A 264 4.41 2.33 -5.45
N THR A 265 3.86 1.11 -5.39
CA THR A 265 3.19 0.66 -4.16
C THR A 265 3.64 -0.72 -3.70
N PHE A 266 3.48 -1.77 -4.49
CA PHE A 266 3.81 -3.12 -4.09
C PHE A 266 4.33 -3.98 -5.26
N ILE A 267 4.83 -5.16 -4.92
CA ILE A 267 5.20 -6.22 -5.86
C ILE A 267 4.39 -7.48 -5.57
N LEU A 268 4.12 -8.27 -6.60
CA LEU A 268 3.73 -9.67 -6.42
C LEU A 268 4.99 -10.53 -6.55
N SER A 269 5.39 -11.12 -5.43
CA SER A 269 6.60 -11.95 -5.37
C SER A 269 6.43 -13.07 -4.37
N ALA A 270 6.88 -14.26 -4.71
CA ALA A 270 6.94 -15.39 -3.79
C ALA A 270 8.16 -15.32 -2.85
N ALA A 271 9.22 -14.62 -3.26
CA ALA A 271 10.51 -14.54 -2.55
C ALA A 271 10.76 -13.19 -1.85
N GLY A 272 9.83 -12.22 -1.94
CA GLY A 272 9.95 -10.90 -1.31
C GLY A 272 10.79 -9.87 -2.09
N GLY A 273 11.41 -10.24 -3.22
CA GLY A 273 12.13 -9.35 -4.12
C GLY A 273 11.41 -9.16 -5.47
N SER A 274 11.90 -8.25 -6.32
CA SER A 274 11.30 -7.98 -7.62
C SER A 274 11.43 -9.17 -8.56
N GLU A 275 10.31 -9.69 -9.06
CA GLU A 275 10.20 -10.74 -10.07
C GLU A 275 9.66 -10.19 -11.41
N GLY A 276 9.76 -8.87 -11.64
CA GLY A 276 9.21 -8.19 -12.83
C GLY A 276 7.70 -7.94 -12.76
N LEU A 277 7.11 -8.03 -11.57
CA LEU A 277 5.69 -7.79 -11.30
C LEU A 277 5.53 -6.64 -10.31
N GLY A 278 5.93 -5.45 -10.74
CA GLY A 278 5.76 -4.21 -10.00
C GLY A 278 4.42 -3.53 -10.30
N PHE A 279 3.87 -2.84 -9.31
CA PHE A 279 2.58 -2.15 -9.40
C PHE A 279 2.69 -0.72 -8.92
N ALA A 280 2.06 0.19 -9.67
CA ALA A 280 1.96 1.60 -9.33
C ALA A 280 0.50 2.09 -9.41
N ILE A 281 0.12 2.97 -8.49
CA ILE A 281 -1.19 3.61 -8.47
C ILE A 281 -1.22 4.67 -9.57
N PRO A 282 -2.18 4.64 -10.52
CA PRO A 282 -2.19 5.55 -11.65
C PRO A 282 -2.23 7.04 -11.24
N ALA A 283 -1.45 7.89 -11.90
CA ALA A 283 -1.34 9.32 -11.59
C ALA A 283 -2.69 10.04 -11.55
N ARG A 284 -3.68 9.59 -12.31
CA ARG A 284 -5.03 10.15 -12.29
C ARG A 284 -5.73 9.93 -10.93
N ILE A 285 -5.54 8.75 -10.32
CA ILE A 285 -6.05 8.44 -8.98
C ILE A 285 -5.25 9.24 -7.94
N VAL A 286 -3.92 9.31 -8.11
CA VAL A 286 -3.05 10.09 -7.22
C VAL A 286 -3.47 11.56 -7.19
N HIS A 287 -3.74 12.16 -8.35
CA HIS A 287 -4.18 13.55 -8.45
C HIS A 287 -5.52 13.78 -7.74
N PHE A 288 -6.49 12.90 -7.98
CA PHE A 288 -7.80 12.99 -7.34
C PHE A 288 -7.68 12.90 -5.80
N VAL A 289 -6.90 11.94 -5.30
CA VAL A 289 -6.66 11.77 -3.86
C VAL A 289 -5.92 12.99 -3.30
N TYR A 290 -4.89 13.50 -3.99
CA TYR A 290 -4.16 14.71 -3.60
C TYR A 290 -5.08 15.92 -3.41
N GLU A 291 -5.93 16.22 -4.39
CA GLU A 291 -6.87 17.35 -4.31
C GLU A 291 -7.83 17.21 -3.14
N ASN A 292 -8.36 16.01 -2.90
CA ASN A 292 -9.27 15.74 -1.79
C ASN A 292 -8.56 15.85 -0.44
N LEU A 293 -7.42 15.18 -0.26
CA LEU A 293 -6.66 15.21 0.99
C LEU A 293 -6.19 16.64 1.32
N ARG A 294 -5.73 17.40 0.30
CA ARG A 294 -5.30 18.78 0.48
C ARG A 294 -6.43 19.69 0.96
N LYS A 295 -7.64 19.53 0.41
CA LYS A 295 -8.77 20.40 0.66
C LYS A 295 -9.55 20.01 1.91
N TYR A 296 -9.75 18.72 2.12
CA TYR A 296 -10.67 18.19 3.12
C TYR A 296 -10.00 17.33 4.19
N GLY A 297 -8.76 16.89 4.00
CA GLY A 297 -8.07 15.93 4.88
C GLY A 297 -8.49 14.47 4.66
N HIS A 298 -9.51 14.22 3.87
CA HIS A 298 -10.03 12.91 3.52
C HIS A 298 -10.51 12.87 2.07
N VAL A 299 -10.82 11.68 1.56
CA VAL A 299 -11.26 11.49 0.17
C VAL A 299 -12.77 11.38 0.13
N HIS A 300 -13.42 12.29 -0.56
CA HIS A 300 -14.85 12.19 -0.87
C HIS A 300 -15.07 11.21 -2.00
N ARG A 301 -15.97 10.25 -1.80
CA ARG A 301 -16.38 9.29 -2.81
C ARG A 301 -17.85 9.43 -3.10
N ILE A 302 -18.22 9.13 -4.33
CA ILE A 302 -19.63 9.04 -4.70
C ILE A 302 -20.09 7.60 -4.73
N GLU A 303 -21.36 7.40 -4.45
CA GLU A 303 -22.05 6.14 -4.62
C GLU A 303 -23.38 6.36 -5.36
N VAL A 304 -23.79 5.35 -6.09
CA VAL A 304 -25.08 5.34 -6.80
C VAL A 304 -26.12 4.45 -6.13
N LYS A 305 -25.75 3.80 -5.00
CA LYS A 305 -26.58 2.84 -4.26
C LYS A 305 -27.01 1.65 -5.13
N ALA A 306 -26.05 1.07 -5.87
CA ALA A 306 -26.24 -0.13 -6.65
C ALA A 306 -25.01 -1.05 -6.53
N GLY A 307 -25.25 -2.34 -6.40
CA GLY A 307 -24.27 -3.40 -6.50
C GLY A 307 -23.98 -3.76 -7.96
N ALA A 308 -22.75 -4.16 -8.24
CA ALA A 308 -22.33 -4.50 -9.58
C ALA A 308 -21.17 -5.49 -9.58
N GLN A 309 -21.08 -6.34 -10.63
CA GLN A 309 -19.97 -7.27 -10.79
C GLN A 309 -19.54 -7.37 -12.26
N THR A 310 -18.26 -7.73 -12.46
CA THR A 310 -17.74 -7.96 -13.82
C THR A 310 -18.38 -9.19 -14.44
N ILE A 311 -18.84 -9.07 -15.70
CA ILE A 311 -19.40 -10.18 -16.45
C ILE A 311 -18.29 -11.17 -16.79
N THR A 312 -18.43 -12.42 -16.32
CA THR A 312 -17.63 -13.56 -16.76
C THR A 312 -18.36 -14.36 -17.81
N GLY A 313 -17.64 -15.20 -18.57
CA GLY A 313 -18.28 -16.06 -19.56
C GLY A 313 -19.32 -17.01 -18.95
N SER A 314 -19.09 -17.52 -17.74
CA SER A 314 -20.05 -18.35 -17.01
C SER A 314 -21.29 -17.57 -16.60
N LEU A 315 -21.11 -16.34 -16.10
CA LEU A 315 -22.21 -15.47 -15.71
C LEU A 315 -23.09 -15.11 -16.93
N ALA A 316 -22.45 -14.71 -18.03
CA ALA A 316 -23.15 -14.39 -19.27
C ALA A 316 -23.99 -15.56 -19.78
N LYS A 317 -23.43 -16.78 -19.80
CA LYS A 317 -24.11 -17.98 -20.23
C LYS A 317 -25.25 -18.36 -19.27
N GLY A 318 -25.00 -18.31 -17.94
CA GLY A 318 -25.96 -18.70 -16.92
C GLY A 318 -27.18 -17.77 -16.85
N LEU A 319 -26.98 -16.47 -17.06
CA LEU A 319 -28.05 -15.45 -17.05
C LEU A 319 -28.60 -15.13 -18.43
N GLY A 320 -28.08 -15.74 -19.49
CA GLY A 320 -28.50 -15.44 -20.87
C GLY A 320 -28.26 -13.99 -21.26
N LEU A 321 -27.17 -13.38 -20.83
CA LEU A 321 -26.86 -11.98 -21.10
C LEU A 321 -26.58 -11.74 -22.58
N ALA A 322 -26.93 -10.55 -23.06
CA ALA A 322 -26.73 -10.16 -24.45
C ALA A 322 -25.26 -10.04 -24.87
N GLN A 323 -24.35 -9.92 -23.88
CA GLN A 323 -22.88 -9.84 -24.09
C GLN A 323 -22.14 -10.53 -22.96
N ASN A 324 -20.89 -10.91 -23.23
CA ASN A 324 -20.01 -11.64 -22.29
C ASN A 324 -18.90 -10.78 -21.67
N TRP A 325 -19.06 -9.48 -21.70
CA TRP A 325 -18.14 -8.50 -21.13
C TRP A 325 -18.93 -7.31 -20.57
N GLY A 326 -18.26 -6.47 -19.76
CA GLY A 326 -18.87 -5.32 -19.10
C GLY A 326 -19.16 -5.58 -17.63
N VAL A 327 -20.05 -4.79 -17.08
CA VAL A 327 -20.46 -4.84 -15.67
C VAL A 327 -21.96 -5.01 -15.61
N VAL A 328 -22.43 -6.06 -14.93
CA VAL A 328 -23.84 -6.28 -14.68
C VAL A 328 -24.22 -5.80 -13.29
N ILE A 329 -25.38 -5.18 -13.18
CA ILE A 329 -25.97 -4.77 -11.91
C ILE A 329 -26.57 -6.01 -11.23
N ASP A 330 -26.13 -6.29 -10.01
CA ASP A 330 -26.59 -7.42 -9.19
C ASP A 330 -27.49 -6.98 -8.02
N ASP A 331 -27.43 -5.70 -7.63
CA ASP A 331 -28.31 -5.12 -6.60
C ASP A 331 -28.64 -3.66 -6.90
N VAL A 332 -29.84 -3.22 -6.52
CA VAL A 332 -30.27 -1.83 -6.54
C VAL A 332 -30.98 -1.53 -5.23
N THR A 333 -30.39 -0.66 -4.42
CA THR A 333 -30.93 -0.33 -3.10
C THR A 333 -32.28 0.38 -3.22
N PRO A 334 -33.36 -0.15 -2.59
CA PRO A 334 -34.67 0.49 -2.61
C PRO A 334 -34.63 1.92 -2.04
N GLY A 335 -35.32 2.85 -2.71
CA GLY A 335 -35.33 4.27 -2.36
C GLY A 335 -34.04 5.01 -2.70
N GLY A 336 -33.05 4.32 -3.32
CA GLY A 336 -31.78 4.92 -3.71
C GLY A 336 -31.84 5.68 -5.04
N PRO A 337 -30.80 6.49 -5.35
CA PRO A 337 -30.73 7.30 -6.57
C PRO A 337 -30.73 6.43 -7.84
N ALA A 338 -30.10 5.25 -7.81
CA ALA A 338 -30.09 4.32 -8.93
C ALA A 338 -31.50 3.80 -9.27
N GLU A 339 -32.28 3.42 -8.24
CA GLU A 339 -33.69 2.99 -8.42
C GLU A 339 -34.54 4.12 -8.97
N ALA A 340 -34.42 5.32 -8.39
CA ALA A 340 -35.17 6.50 -8.82
C ALA A 340 -34.86 6.88 -10.29
N ALA A 341 -33.63 6.68 -10.74
CA ALA A 341 -33.21 6.88 -12.14
C ALA A 341 -33.63 5.72 -13.05
N GLY A 342 -34.22 4.66 -12.51
CA GLY A 342 -34.72 3.51 -13.26
C GLY A 342 -33.67 2.46 -13.59
N LEU A 343 -32.51 2.42 -12.91
CA LEU A 343 -31.56 1.31 -13.01
C LEU A 343 -32.20 0.03 -12.44
N LYS A 344 -31.91 -1.12 -13.03
CA LYS A 344 -32.51 -2.41 -12.62
C LYS A 344 -31.43 -3.48 -12.53
N VAL A 345 -31.66 -4.45 -11.67
CA VAL A 345 -30.89 -5.69 -11.62
C VAL A 345 -30.94 -6.36 -13.01
N GLY A 346 -29.78 -6.81 -13.48
CA GLY A 346 -29.62 -7.38 -14.82
C GLY A 346 -29.25 -6.36 -15.91
N ASP A 347 -29.28 -5.04 -15.64
CA ASP A 347 -28.75 -4.04 -16.56
C ASP A 347 -27.24 -4.22 -16.70
N ILE A 348 -26.72 -4.12 -17.91
CA ILE A 348 -25.29 -4.15 -18.20
C ILE A 348 -24.80 -2.73 -18.44
N ILE A 349 -23.89 -2.24 -17.61
CA ILE A 349 -23.25 -0.94 -17.81
C ILE A 349 -22.24 -1.07 -18.94
N VAL A 350 -22.45 -0.27 -19.99
CA VAL A 350 -21.56 -0.22 -21.16
C VAL A 350 -20.66 1.01 -21.11
N ARG A 351 -21.19 2.15 -20.65
CA ARG A 351 -20.44 3.41 -20.50
C ARG A 351 -20.87 4.16 -19.25
N ALA A 352 -19.89 4.85 -18.65
CA ALA A 352 -20.10 5.85 -17.60
C ALA A 352 -19.41 7.15 -18.04
N ASP A 353 -20.16 8.26 -18.12
CA ASP A 353 -19.72 9.58 -18.62
C ASP A 353 -18.97 9.47 -19.97
N GLY A 354 -19.52 8.67 -20.88
CA GLY A 354 -18.95 8.44 -22.21
C GLY A 354 -17.75 7.48 -22.25
N ARG A 355 -17.21 7.04 -21.12
CA ARG A 355 -16.10 6.08 -21.04
C ARG A 355 -16.62 4.66 -21.11
N LEU A 356 -15.96 3.82 -21.89
CA LEU A 356 -16.30 2.40 -21.99
C LEU A 356 -16.00 1.69 -20.64
N ILE A 357 -16.97 0.93 -20.15
CA ILE A 357 -16.87 0.15 -18.92
C ILE A 357 -16.79 -1.33 -19.29
N GLY A 358 -15.59 -1.89 -19.22
CA GLY A 358 -15.34 -3.31 -19.52
C GLY A 358 -15.28 -4.21 -18.29
N THR A 359 -15.02 -3.63 -17.12
CA THR A 359 -14.80 -4.36 -15.85
C THR A 359 -15.30 -3.54 -14.66
N LEU A 360 -15.55 -4.21 -13.52
CA LEU A 360 -15.94 -3.52 -12.29
C LEU A 360 -14.91 -2.46 -11.84
N PRO A 361 -13.58 -2.72 -11.86
CA PRO A 361 -12.61 -1.68 -11.54
C PRO A 361 -12.71 -0.44 -12.43
N ALA A 362 -13.02 -0.61 -13.72
CA ALA A 362 -13.23 0.55 -14.62
C ALA A 362 -14.47 1.36 -14.22
N PHE A 363 -15.54 0.69 -13.78
CA PHE A 363 -16.73 1.35 -13.25
C PHE A 363 -16.43 2.07 -11.92
N THR A 364 -15.78 1.39 -10.99
CA THR A 364 -15.37 1.99 -9.71
C THR A 364 -14.47 3.21 -9.92
N ALA A 365 -13.48 3.13 -10.82
CA ALA A 365 -12.63 4.27 -11.16
C ALA A 365 -13.42 5.43 -11.77
N ALA A 366 -14.48 5.14 -12.54
CA ALA A 366 -15.36 6.18 -13.07
C ALA A 366 -16.15 6.89 -11.96
N LEU A 367 -16.64 6.14 -10.96
CA LEU A 367 -17.30 6.71 -9.78
C LEU A 367 -16.31 7.52 -8.92
N TYR A 368 -15.10 7.00 -8.69
CA TYR A 368 -14.06 7.71 -7.94
C TYR A 368 -13.71 9.08 -8.53
N LEU A 369 -13.69 9.17 -9.84
CA LEU A 369 -13.25 10.37 -10.55
C LEU A 369 -14.40 11.28 -10.95
N HIS A 370 -15.62 10.93 -10.56
CA HIS A 370 -16.80 11.76 -10.83
C HIS A 370 -16.89 12.89 -9.78
N PRO A 371 -17.16 14.13 -10.20
CA PRO A 371 -17.34 15.24 -9.29
C PRO A 371 -18.52 15.02 -8.34
N LEU A 372 -18.39 15.51 -7.10
CA LEU A 372 -19.53 15.59 -6.16
C LEU A 372 -20.62 16.50 -6.73
N ASP A 373 -21.87 16.23 -6.35
CA ASP A 373 -23.05 17.03 -6.71
C ASP A 373 -23.38 17.07 -8.22
N GLU A 374 -22.71 16.26 -9.03
CA GLU A 374 -23.02 16.10 -10.44
C GLU A 374 -23.79 14.79 -10.68
N VAL A 375 -24.48 14.74 -11.82
CA VAL A 375 -25.26 13.57 -12.23
C VAL A 375 -24.39 12.67 -13.11
N ILE A 376 -24.16 11.41 -12.70
CA ILE A 376 -23.44 10.45 -13.53
C ILE A 376 -24.34 9.94 -14.67
N LYS A 377 -23.82 10.00 -15.88
CA LYS A 377 -24.48 9.45 -17.06
C LYS A 377 -24.07 8.01 -17.30
N LEU A 378 -25.00 7.07 -17.12
CA LEU A 378 -24.78 5.65 -17.44
C LEU A 378 -25.48 5.26 -18.73
N GLU A 379 -24.74 4.64 -19.65
CA GLU A 379 -25.32 3.94 -20.78
C GLU A 379 -25.40 2.46 -20.45
N VAL A 380 -26.62 1.91 -20.39
CA VAL A 380 -26.86 0.53 -20.01
C VAL A 380 -27.53 -0.24 -21.13
N LEU A 381 -27.31 -1.55 -21.15
CA LEU A 381 -27.99 -2.50 -22.02
C LEU A 381 -28.96 -3.31 -21.15
N ARG A 382 -30.26 -3.17 -21.41
CA ARG A 382 -31.35 -3.93 -20.77
C ARG A 382 -31.94 -4.93 -21.77
N GLY A 383 -31.57 -6.20 -21.63
CA GLY A 383 -31.80 -7.17 -22.71
C GLY A 383 -31.05 -6.74 -23.97
N THR A 384 -31.77 -6.36 -25.04
CA THR A 384 -31.20 -5.86 -26.30
C THR A 384 -31.34 -4.34 -26.47
N GLU A 385 -32.05 -3.66 -25.54
CA GLU A 385 -32.33 -2.23 -25.60
C GLU A 385 -31.26 -1.41 -24.92
N ARG A 386 -30.72 -0.40 -25.58
CA ARG A 386 -29.81 0.60 -24.97
C ARG A 386 -30.62 1.70 -24.31
N LYS A 387 -30.27 2.01 -23.07
CA LYS A 387 -30.86 3.10 -22.28
C LYS A 387 -29.76 4.01 -21.76
N THR A 388 -30.10 5.29 -21.66
CA THR A 388 -29.25 6.28 -20.97
C THR A 388 -29.97 6.67 -19.69
N LEU A 389 -29.29 6.51 -18.57
CA LEU A 389 -29.77 6.86 -17.24
C LEU A 389 -28.91 7.99 -16.68
N PHE A 390 -29.57 8.91 -15.98
CA PHE A 390 -28.91 10.02 -15.28
C PHE A 390 -29.14 9.82 -13.79
N ILE A 391 -28.09 9.44 -13.07
CA ILE A 391 -28.19 9.06 -11.66
C ILE A 391 -27.51 10.13 -10.81
N PRO A 392 -28.23 10.79 -9.88
CA PRO A 392 -27.60 11.66 -8.92
C PRO A 392 -26.54 10.89 -8.11
N ALA A 393 -25.32 11.39 -8.11
CA ALA A 393 -24.26 10.84 -7.30
C ALA A 393 -24.41 11.33 -5.85
N LEU A 394 -24.54 10.40 -4.93
CA LEU A 394 -24.54 10.74 -3.51
C LEU A 394 -23.11 10.66 -2.99
N GLU A 395 -22.78 11.57 -2.07
CA GLU A 395 -21.54 11.40 -1.31
C GLU A 395 -21.63 10.13 -0.47
N MET A 396 -20.69 9.22 -0.66
CA MET A 396 -20.52 8.08 0.21
C MET A 396 -19.92 8.56 1.52
N LYS A 397 -20.78 8.78 2.52
CA LYS A 397 -20.33 9.13 3.87
C LYS A 397 -19.88 7.87 4.57
N ASP A 398 -18.60 7.79 4.94
CA ASP A 398 -18.19 6.85 5.95
C ASP A 398 -18.80 7.31 7.28
N PRO A 399 -19.62 6.50 7.94
CA PRO A 399 -20.16 6.87 9.24
C PRO A 399 -19.08 7.27 10.25
N MET A 400 -17.86 6.74 10.10
CA MET A 400 -16.70 7.10 10.90
C MET A 400 -16.25 8.56 10.70
N ASP A 401 -16.44 9.13 9.52
CA ASP A 401 -16.07 10.52 9.22
C ASP A 401 -16.92 11.54 10.01
N ALA A 402 -18.07 11.13 10.49
CA ALA A 402 -18.94 11.97 11.33
C ALA A 402 -18.61 11.91 12.84
N LEU A 403 -17.72 10.99 13.27
CA LEU A 403 -17.32 10.91 14.69
C LEU A 403 -16.66 12.19 15.20
N PRO A 404 -15.79 12.90 14.45
CA PRO A 404 -15.22 14.17 14.87
C PRO A 404 -16.25 15.26 15.16
N ASP A 405 -17.40 15.24 14.48
CA ASP A 405 -18.47 16.23 14.69
C ASP A 405 -19.18 16.07 16.04
N LEU A 406 -19.07 14.88 16.65
CA LEU A 406 -19.64 14.56 17.96
C LEU A 406 -18.71 14.92 19.12
N VAL A 407 -17.47 15.35 18.82
CA VAL A 407 -16.44 15.61 19.81
C VAL A 407 -16.52 17.03 20.34
N ASN A 408 -16.61 17.15 21.66
CA ASN A 408 -16.30 18.41 22.34
C ASN A 408 -14.83 18.35 22.81
N SER A 409 -13.99 19.23 22.29
CA SER A 409 -12.54 19.21 22.53
C SER A 409 -12.16 19.27 24.01
N ARG A 410 -13.00 19.82 24.90
CA ARG A 410 -12.78 19.84 26.36
C ARG A 410 -13.23 18.55 27.04
N ASP A 411 -14.41 18.05 26.68
CA ASP A 411 -15.03 16.91 27.35
C ASP A 411 -14.55 15.56 26.80
N SER A 412 -14.08 15.55 25.56
CA SER A 412 -13.61 14.33 24.87
C SER A 412 -12.10 14.10 24.97
N LEU A 413 -11.32 15.08 25.45
CA LEU A 413 -9.87 14.95 25.56
C LEU A 413 -9.46 13.95 26.64
N VAL A 414 -8.68 12.95 26.27
CA VAL A 414 -7.95 12.05 27.18
C VAL A 414 -6.47 12.41 27.09
N ALA A 415 -6.09 13.46 27.84
CA ALA A 415 -4.77 14.08 27.71
C ALA A 415 -3.60 13.11 27.89
N ARG A 416 -3.74 12.12 28.80
CA ARG A 416 -2.67 11.11 29.06
C ARG A 416 -2.46 10.12 27.93
N LEU A 417 -3.42 9.97 27.02
CA LEU A 417 -3.28 9.18 25.80
C LEU A 417 -3.08 10.04 24.56
N GLY A 418 -3.21 11.37 24.69
CA GLY A 418 -3.13 12.29 23.57
C GLY A 418 -4.22 12.06 22.51
N VAL A 419 -5.43 11.67 22.92
CA VAL A 419 -6.53 11.38 22.01
C VAL A 419 -7.80 12.12 22.39
N LEU A 420 -8.64 12.37 21.38
CA LEU A 420 -10.04 12.72 21.57
C LEU A 420 -10.86 11.43 21.49
N ALA A 421 -11.71 11.19 22.46
CA ALA A 421 -12.45 9.95 22.57
C ALA A 421 -13.90 10.16 22.99
N LEU A 422 -14.77 9.20 22.62
CA LEU A 422 -16.20 9.21 22.95
C LEU A 422 -16.58 7.88 23.64
N GLY A 423 -17.48 7.96 24.62
CA GLY A 423 -18.14 6.75 25.14
C GLY A 423 -19.09 6.13 24.10
N LEU A 424 -19.19 4.82 24.08
CA LEU A 424 -20.10 4.12 23.19
C LEU A 424 -21.57 4.34 23.64
N ASN A 425 -22.31 5.06 22.84
CA ASN A 425 -23.77 5.14 22.87
C ASN A 425 -24.35 4.51 21.59
N ASP A 426 -25.67 4.45 21.44
CA ASP A 426 -26.31 3.83 20.27
C ASP A 426 -25.93 4.55 18.96
N GLN A 427 -25.83 5.88 18.98
CA GLN A 427 -25.41 6.66 17.82
C GLN A 427 -23.97 6.35 17.42
N VAL A 428 -23.03 6.38 18.35
CA VAL A 428 -21.61 6.10 18.11
C VAL A 428 -21.43 4.65 17.65
N ARG A 429 -22.14 3.70 18.28
CA ARG A 429 -22.09 2.28 17.87
C ARG A 429 -22.57 2.05 16.45
N SER A 430 -23.60 2.76 16.02
CA SER A 430 -24.10 2.64 14.63
C SER A 430 -23.07 3.11 13.57
N MET A 431 -22.07 3.89 13.96
CA MET A 431 -21.00 4.40 13.11
C MET A 431 -19.78 3.48 13.03
N LEU A 432 -19.63 2.56 14.00
CA LEU A 432 -18.43 1.71 14.15
C LEU A 432 -18.56 0.30 13.54
N GLY A 433 -19.68 -0.01 12.89
CA GLY A 433 -19.95 -1.35 12.41
C GLY A 433 -20.22 -2.34 13.55
N THR A 434 -19.99 -3.66 13.30
CA THR A 434 -20.28 -4.70 14.30
C THR A 434 -19.14 -4.82 15.30
N LEU A 435 -19.40 -4.40 16.54
CA LEU A 435 -18.48 -4.57 17.66
C LEU A 435 -18.76 -5.89 18.38
N ARG A 436 -17.71 -6.56 18.83
CA ARG A 436 -17.79 -7.78 19.65
C ARG A 436 -18.16 -7.48 21.10
N ASN A 437 -17.74 -6.30 21.60
CA ASN A 437 -18.11 -5.80 22.92
C ASN A 437 -18.86 -4.47 22.78
N PRO A 438 -20.11 -4.38 23.27
CA PRO A 438 -20.94 -3.18 23.11
C PRO A 438 -20.55 -2.01 24.03
N SER A 439 -19.62 -2.20 24.98
CA SER A 439 -19.16 -1.19 25.91
C SER A 439 -17.70 -0.83 25.68
N GLY A 440 -17.35 0.43 25.91
CA GLY A 440 -15.99 0.92 25.74
C GLY A 440 -15.93 2.39 25.39
N VAL A 441 -14.75 2.82 24.97
CA VAL A 441 -14.47 4.21 24.56
C VAL A 441 -13.80 4.20 23.20
N VAL A 442 -14.42 4.86 22.21
CA VAL A 442 -13.85 4.95 20.86
C VAL A 442 -12.89 6.12 20.77
N VAL A 443 -11.74 5.90 20.14
CA VAL A 443 -10.79 6.94 19.75
C VAL A 443 -11.29 7.60 18.48
N VAL A 444 -11.53 8.92 18.54
CA VAL A 444 -12.08 9.69 17.42
C VAL A 444 -10.98 10.43 16.66
N ALA A 445 -10.01 10.96 17.38
CA ALA A 445 -8.89 11.66 16.78
C ALA A 445 -7.67 11.61 17.70
N ARG A 446 -6.48 11.77 17.13
CA ARG A 446 -5.23 11.97 17.87
C ARG A 446 -4.93 13.46 17.97
N VAL A 447 -4.53 13.90 19.14
CA VAL A 447 -4.08 15.28 19.34
C VAL A 447 -2.67 15.41 18.77
N ALA A 448 -2.41 16.46 18.02
CA ALA A 448 -1.13 16.69 17.33
C ALA A 448 0.05 17.05 18.26
N ASP A 449 -0.06 16.75 19.57
CA ASP A 449 0.98 17.02 20.54
C ASP A 449 1.87 15.77 20.78
N VAL A 450 3.08 15.99 21.24
CA VAL A 450 4.21 15.04 21.32
C VAL A 450 3.89 13.77 22.11
N MET A 451 2.91 13.79 23.00
CA MET A 451 2.55 12.66 23.87
C MET A 451 1.62 11.61 23.23
N SER A 452 0.86 11.97 22.21
CA SER A 452 -0.12 11.03 21.58
C SER A 452 0.52 9.95 20.73
N SER A 453 1.80 10.09 20.46
CA SER A 453 2.50 9.29 19.47
C SER A 453 2.93 7.91 19.96
N ALA A 454 3.08 7.71 21.28
CA ALA A 454 3.62 6.48 21.85
C ALA A 454 2.59 5.35 22.04
N THR A 455 1.29 5.63 21.92
CA THR A 455 0.25 4.69 22.35
C THR A 455 -0.13 3.63 21.32
N GLY A 456 0.19 3.84 20.03
CA GLY A 456 -0.25 2.95 18.94
C GLY A 456 -1.76 2.97 18.66
N LEU A 457 -2.51 3.89 19.30
CA LEU A 457 -3.95 4.07 19.08
C LEU A 457 -4.23 4.69 17.72
N GLU A 458 -5.26 4.23 17.06
CA GLU A 458 -5.78 4.73 15.80
C GLU A 458 -7.22 5.23 15.93
N THR A 459 -7.63 6.09 15.01
CA THR A 459 -9.04 6.50 14.90
C THR A 459 -9.91 5.28 14.61
N GLY A 460 -10.99 5.11 15.37
CA GLY A 460 -11.87 3.96 15.30
C GLY A 460 -11.56 2.83 16.27
N ASP A 461 -10.42 2.86 16.96
CA ASP A 461 -10.15 1.91 18.04
C ASP A 461 -11.13 2.07 19.18
N VAL A 462 -11.65 0.95 19.68
CA VAL A 462 -12.49 0.94 20.87
C VAL A 462 -11.70 0.36 22.04
N ILE A 463 -11.45 1.18 23.07
CA ILE A 463 -10.71 0.79 24.26
C ILE A 463 -11.69 0.07 25.23
N HIS A 464 -11.41 -1.19 25.55
CA HIS A 464 -12.22 -2.01 26.44
C HIS A 464 -11.60 -2.21 27.83
N SER A 465 -10.27 -2.14 27.95
CA SER A 465 -9.59 -2.20 29.26
C SER A 465 -8.26 -1.47 29.27
N VAL A 466 -7.86 -1.06 30.49
CA VAL A 466 -6.55 -0.49 30.82
C VAL A 466 -5.97 -1.31 31.97
N ASN A 467 -4.82 -1.95 31.78
CA ASN A 467 -4.16 -2.79 32.81
C ASN A 467 -5.15 -3.73 33.53
N GLN A 468 -5.97 -4.46 32.78
CA GLN A 468 -7.03 -5.37 33.28
C GLN A 468 -8.26 -4.69 33.92
N VAL A 469 -8.28 -3.36 34.03
CA VAL A 469 -9.48 -2.64 34.48
C VAL A 469 -10.40 -2.43 33.27
N SER A 470 -11.61 -2.97 33.34
CA SER A 470 -12.62 -2.79 32.29
C SER A 470 -13.02 -1.32 32.14
N ILE A 471 -13.17 -0.88 30.93
CA ILE A 471 -13.56 0.47 30.55
C ILE A 471 -14.94 0.41 29.88
N ASP A 472 -15.89 1.14 30.42
CA ASP A 472 -17.27 1.26 29.94
C ASP A 472 -17.64 2.70 29.56
N SER A 473 -16.84 3.67 29.98
CA SER A 473 -17.12 5.10 29.82
C SER A 473 -15.83 5.91 29.76
N LEU A 474 -15.94 7.14 29.25
CA LEU A 474 -14.82 8.09 29.22
C LEU A 474 -14.34 8.45 30.64
N SER A 475 -15.26 8.46 31.63
CA SER A 475 -14.91 8.69 33.03
C SER A 475 -14.14 7.53 33.63
N SER A 476 -14.51 6.28 33.36
CA SER A 476 -13.77 5.09 33.83
C SER A 476 -12.38 5.04 33.18
N LEU A 477 -12.26 5.38 31.89
CA LEU A 477 -10.97 5.46 31.22
C LEU A 477 -10.03 6.48 31.90
N ARG A 478 -10.52 7.70 32.14
CA ARG A 478 -9.72 8.74 32.81
C ARG A 478 -9.33 8.35 34.24
N ALA A 479 -10.26 7.75 34.99
CA ALA A 479 -9.99 7.28 36.34
C ALA A 479 -8.91 6.18 36.38
N ALA A 480 -8.98 5.20 35.47
CA ALA A 480 -8.00 4.16 35.35
C ALA A 480 -6.60 4.73 35.01
N LEU A 481 -6.54 5.62 34.04
CA LEU A 481 -5.29 6.27 33.66
C LEU A 481 -4.70 7.14 34.78
N THR A 482 -5.52 7.79 35.59
CA THR A 482 -5.02 8.64 36.69
C THR A 482 -4.28 7.85 37.76
N GLN A 483 -4.55 6.55 37.93
CA GLN A 483 -3.88 5.69 38.91
C GLN A 483 -2.49 5.22 38.45
N ILE A 484 -2.14 5.38 37.18
CA ILE A 484 -0.88 4.95 36.60
C ILE A 484 0.16 6.06 36.80
N LYS A 485 1.33 5.73 37.32
CA LYS A 485 2.42 6.68 37.53
C LYS A 485 3.21 6.90 36.21
N PRO A 486 3.94 8.03 36.10
CA PRO A 486 4.93 8.18 35.03
C PRO A 486 5.89 7.01 34.99
N HIS A 487 6.20 6.54 33.78
CA HIS A 487 7.07 5.39 33.47
C HIS A 487 6.53 4.02 33.90
N ASP A 488 5.29 3.94 34.40
CA ASP A 488 4.63 2.64 34.60
C ASP A 488 4.10 2.09 33.27
N PRO A 489 4.11 0.76 33.06
CA PRO A 489 3.59 0.16 31.86
C PRO A 489 2.07 0.28 31.78
N VAL A 490 1.58 0.61 30.58
CA VAL A 490 0.16 0.66 30.23
C VAL A 490 -0.12 -0.36 29.15
N VAL A 491 -1.14 -1.17 29.38
CA VAL A 491 -1.63 -2.15 28.41
C VAL A 491 -3.09 -1.86 28.13
N LEU A 492 -3.42 -1.51 26.90
CA LEU A 492 -4.78 -1.30 26.44
C LEU A 492 -5.27 -2.53 25.69
N GLN A 493 -6.47 -3.01 26.00
CA GLN A 493 -7.19 -3.89 25.10
C GLN A 493 -8.05 -3.04 24.19
N VAL A 494 -7.80 -3.12 22.90
CA VAL A 494 -8.59 -2.39 21.90
C VAL A 494 -9.26 -3.36 20.92
N GLU A 495 -10.41 -2.96 20.43
CA GLU A 495 -11.06 -3.59 19.28
C GLU A 495 -10.85 -2.71 18.06
N ARG A 496 -10.18 -3.26 17.03
CA ARG A 496 -9.86 -2.61 15.77
C ARG A 496 -10.37 -3.46 14.62
N ALA A 497 -11.20 -2.90 13.76
CA ALA A 497 -11.78 -3.60 12.61
C ALA A 497 -12.42 -4.97 12.98
N GLY A 498 -13.11 -5.05 14.14
CA GLY A 498 -13.75 -6.25 14.63
C GLY A 498 -12.80 -7.31 15.24
N GLY A 499 -11.52 -6.99 15.41
CA GLY A 499 -10.53 -7.84 16.08
C GLY A 499 -10.00 -7.24 17.38
N PHE A 500 -9.79 -8.07 18.41
CA PHE A 500 -9.11 -7.61 19.63
C PHE A 500 -7.59 -7.65 19.47
N GLN A 501 -6.93 -6.63 20.00
CA GLN A 501 -5.48 -6.56 20.12
C GLN A 501 -5.05 -5.85 21.40
N TRP A 502 -3.79 -6.06 21.79
CA TRP A 502 -3.17 -5.40 22.91
C TRP A 502 -2.20 -4.33 22.43
N LEU A 503 -2.33 -3.12 22.98
CA LEU A 503 -1.36 -2.05 22.82
C LEU A 503 -0.65 -1.84 24.15
N ALA A 504 0.68 -1.86 24.14
CA ALA A 504 1.49 -1.68 25.35
C ALA A 504 2.50 -0.55 25.13
N PHE A 505 2.62 0.32 26.13
CA PHE A 505 3.55 1.46 26.15
C PHE A 505 3.82 1.89 27.59
N ASP A 506 4.83 2.71 27.80
CA ASP A 506 5.11 3.32 29.10
C ASP A 506 4.42 4.69 29.18
N MET A 507 3.80 4.97 30.35
CA MET A 507 3.13 6.24 30.59
C MET A 507 4.19 7.34 30.77
N GLU A 508 4.12 8.37 29.97
CA GLU A 508 4.98 9.56 30.12
C GLU A 508 4.48 10.52 31.21
#